data_1d22a953bd36641024dc05fbf9e57a72
#
_entry.id   1d22a953bd36641024dc05fbf9e57a72
#
_cell.length_a   1.000
_cell.length_b   1.000
_cell.length_c   1.000
_cell.angle_alpha   90.00
_cell.angle_beta   90.00
_cell.angle_gamma   90.00
#
_symmetry.space_group_name_H-M   'P 1'
#
loop_
_entity.id
_entity.type
_entity.pdbx_description
1 polymer ?
#
loop_
_entity_poly.entity_id
_entity_poly.type
_entity_poly.pdbx_seq_one_letter_code
_entity_poly.pdbx_strand_id
1 'polypeptide(L)'
;MGKYTFIDKEFISKYEALKESLKDDLFLIMEIEVSGVTQDVVIQIEHKSNREDVSERIYEYLCYAWLLRRKPVWSIVIYTDKAVWRKPIPDTFWYAFSSKNKKQYCHFDVIKVNSEKSGDLIKKHSLMCKLLALKANDSDVDSKALIYEIYKYIEDTKNELTNEEKLLAEQWVQAYKKVPEKTVEKIKQEVNMSFSATTITEHYVNVGRNEGKIEGKIEGEIEGKIKGEIEGKIKGKIENLEDLYRFAFLSKEQMEKMIEPLKAQLQNLQSSEKSALEGRIVQIPCSSSSANEPSLTP
;
A
#
# COMPACT_ATOMS: atom_id res chain seq x y z
N MET A 1 -3.64 -20.34 11.98
CA MET A 1 -3.86 -19.70 10.65
C MET A 1 -2.70 -20.12 9.77
N GLY A 2 -2.99 -20.61 8.55
CA GLY A 2 -1.98 -20.96 7.56
C GLY A 2 -1.26 -19.73 7.02
N LYS A 3 -0.10 -19.95 6.41
CA LYS A 3 0.65 -18.88 5.71
C LYS A 3 -0.19 -18.39 4.54
N TYR A 4 -0.23 -17.08 4.31
CA TYR A 4 -0.88 -16.50 3.14
C TYR A 4 0.11 -15.61 2.38
N THR A 5 -0.13 -15.47 1.08
CA THR A 5 0.65 -14.58 0.20
C THR A 5 -0.33 -13.83 -0.69
N PHE A 6 -0.22 -12.51 -0.74
CA PHE A 6 -1.00 -11.72 -1.68
C PHE A 6 -0.56 -12.01 -3.11
N ILE A 7 -1.51 -12.10 -4.01
CA ILE A 7 -1.22 -12.19 -5.44
C ILE A 7 -0.97 -10.77 -5.92
N ASP A 8 0.26 -10.49 -6.28
CA ASP A 8 0.72 -9.17 -6.70
C ASP A 8 -0.03 -8.70 -7.96
N LYS A 9 -0.11 -7.37 -8.11
CA LYS A 9 -0.74 -6.66 -9.25
C LYS A 9 -0.13 -6.98 -10.62
N GLU A 10 0.96 -7.73 -10.70
CA GLU A 10 1.46 -8.31 -11.97
C GLU A 10 0.41 -9.14 -12.72
N PHE A 11 -0.58 -9.64 -11.99
CA PHE A 11 -1.77 -10.27 -12.54
C PHE A 11 -2.54 -9.34 -13.49
N ILE A 12 -2.61 -8.06 -13.15
CA ILE A 12 -3.33 -7.01 -13.87
C ILE A 12 -2.57 -6.60 -15.14
N SER A 13 -1.24 -6.65 -15.12
CA SER A 13 -0.41 -6.12 -16.21
C SER A 13 -0.43 -6.97 -17.48
N LYS A 14 -0.76 -8.27 -17.35
CA LYS A 14 -0.78 -9.21 -18.50
C LYS A 14 -2.04 -9.14 -19.34
N TYR A 15 -3.13 -8.60 -18.80
CA TYR A 15 -4.41 -8.52 -19.48
C TYR A 15 -4.96 -7.11 -19.45
N GLU A 16 -4.76 -6.37 -20.53
CA GLU A 16 -5.08 -4.94 -20.64
C GLU A 16 -6.57 -4.64 -20.41
N ALA A 17 -7.46 -5.57 -20.80
CA ALA A 17 -8.89 -5.48 -20.57
C ALA A 17 -9.31 -5.54 -19.08
N LEU A 18 -8.42 -6.03 -18.20
CA LEU A 18 -8.70 -6.16 -16.77
C LEU A 18 -8.15 -4.99 -15.94
N LYS A 19 -7.31 -4.12 -16.53
CA LYS A 19 -6.64 -3.03 -15.80
C LYS A 19 -7.59 -2.07 -15.10
N GLU A 20 -8.77 -1.84 -15.64
CA GLU A 20 -9.75 -0.91 -15.06
C GLU A 20 -10.67 -1.56 -14.02
N SER A 21 -10.96 -2.87 -14.17
CA SER A 21 -11.93 -3.57 -13.33
C SER A 21 -11.36 -4.14 -12.04
N LEU A 22 -10.05 -4.42 -11.97
CA LEU A 22 -9.40 -5.11 -10.84
C LEU A 22 -8.91 -4.20 -9.70
N LYS A 23 -9.21 -2.91 -9.73
CA LYS A 23 -8.65 -1.95 -8.76
C LYS A 23 -9.11 -2.17 -7.31
N ASP A 24 -10.27 -2.78 -7.12
CA ASP A 24 -10.93 -2.88 -5.82
C ASP A 24 -10.95 -4.31 -5.23
N ASP A 25 -10.46 -5.31 -5.98
CA ASP A 25 -10.51 -6.70 -5.58
C ASP A 25 -9.23 -7.14 -4.89
N LEU A 26 -9.37 -7.96 -3.85
CA LEU A 26 -8.27 -8.55 -3.13
C LEU A 26 -8.15 -10.04 -3.48
N PHE A 27 -6.96 -10.45 -3.92
CA PHE A 27 -6.62 -11.84 -4.15
C PHE A 27 -5.48 -12.26 -3.25
N LEU A 28 -5.62 -13.42 -2.61
CA LEU A 28 -4.56 -14.02 -1.83
C LEU A 28 -4.55 -15.53 -2.01
N ILE A 29 -3.38 -16.15 -1.87
CA ILE A 29 -3.24 -17.59 -1.77
C ILE A 29 -3.10 -17.93 -0.30
N MET A 30 -3.95 -18.81 0.19
CA MET A 30 -3.95 -19.28 1.57
C MET A 30 -3.84 -20.80 1.59
N GLU A 31 -2.96 -21.30 2.44
CA GLU A 31 -2.91 -22.71 2.78
C GLU A 31 -4.05 -23.02 3.77
N ILE A 32 -4.95 -23.90 3.39
CA ILE A 32 -6.06 -24.34 4.23
C ILE A 32 -6.01 -25.85 4.41
N GLU A 33 -6.44 -26.29 5.59
CA GLU A 33 -6.61 -27.70 5.90
C GLU A 33 -8.10 -28.08 5.82
N VAL A 34 -8.44 -29.00 4.93
CA VAL A 34 -9.79 -29.54 4.77
C VAL A 34 -9.72 -31.05 4.93
N SER A 35 -10.42 -31.58 5.93
CA SER A 35 -10.49 -33.02 6.19
C SER A 35 -9.11 -33.69 6.35
N GLY A 36 -8.15 -33.00 6.98
CA GLY A 36 -6.79 -33.50 7.19
C GLY A 36 -5.86 -33.39 5.98
N VAL A 37 -6.31 -32.77 4.88
CA VAL A 37 -5.50 -32.49 3.70
C VAL A 37 -5.24 -31.00 3.61
N THR A 38 -3.96 -30.64 3.59
CA THR A 38 -3.52 -29.25 3.38
C THR A 38 -3.46 -28.95 1.90
N GLN A 39 -4.08 -27.88 1.48
CA GLN A 39 -4.06 -27.41 0.09
C GLN A 39 -4.04 -25.89 -0.01
N ASP A 40 -3.41 -25.40 -1.04
CA ASP A 40 -3.48 -23.97 -1.39
C ASP A 40 -4.79 -23.64 -2.07
N VAL A 41 -5.44 -22.59 -1.62
CA VAL A 41 -6.67 -22.04 -2.19
C VAL A 41 -6.47 -20.58 -2.52
N VAL A 42 -6.91 -20.13 -3.68
CA VAL A 42 -7.02 -18.72 -4.02
C VAL A 42 -8.27 -18.17 -3.37
N ILE A 43 -8.12 -17.17 -2.51
CA ILE A 43 -9.25 -16.44 -1.92
C ILE A 43 -9.40 -15.14 -2.70
N GLN A 44 -10.58 -14.95 -3.27
CA GLN A 44 -11.01 -13.73 -3.92
C GLN A 44 -11.97 -12.99 -2.98
N ILE A 45 -11.68 -11.74 -2.66
CA ILE A 45 -12.54 -10.90 -1.82
C ILE A 45 -12.95 -9.67 -2.61
N GLU A 46 -14.24 -9.51 -2.82
CA GLU A 46 -14.87 -8.33 -3.40
C GLU A 46 -15.58 -7.54 -2.32
N HIS A 47 -15.36 -6.22 -2.26
CA HIS A 47 -16.04 -5.32 -1.33
C HIS A 47 -17.03 -4.42 -2.06
N LYS A 48 -18.25 -4.31 -1.54
CA LYS A 48 -19.28 -3.40 -2.03
C LYS A 48 -19.87 -2.52 -0.93
N SER A 49 -19.90 -1.23 -1.16
CA SER A 49 -20.52 -0.24 -0.25
C SER A 49 -22.01 -0.03 -0.54
N ASN A 50 -22.51 -0.54 -1.64
CA ASN A 50 -23.91 -0.47 -2.09
C ASN A 50 -24.39 -1.84 -2.56
N ARG A 51 -25.71 -2.00 -2.72
CA ARG A 51 -26.29 -3.22 -3.25
C ARG A 51 -26.15 -3.26 -4.76
N GLU A 52 -25.32 -4.14 -5.24
CA GLU A 52 -25.02 -4.38 -6.66
C GLU A 52 -24.92 -5.88 -6.91
N ASP A 53 -25.45 -6.37 -8.02
CA ASP A 53 -25.23 -7.75 -8.44
C ASP A 53 -23.87 -7.85 -9.14
N VAL A 54 -22.96 -8.58 -8.52
CA VAL A 54 -21.59 -8.78 -9.00
C VAL A 54 -21.34 -10.22 -9.46
N SER A 55 -22.37 -11.03 -9.60
CA SER A 55 -22.27 -12.46 -9.86
C SER A 55 -21.49 -12.78 -11.13
N GLU A 56 -21.69 -12.04 -12.23
CA GLU A 56 -20.96 -12.19 -13.49
C GLU A 56 -19.48 -11.84 -13.31
N ARG A 57 -19.19 -10.73 -12.65
CA ARG A 57 -17.82 -10.28 -12.36
C ARG A 57 -17.06 -11.27 -11.49
N ILE A 58 -17.71 -11.82 -10.46
CA ILE A 58 -17.12 -12.86 -9.61
C ILE A 58 -16.76 -14.11 -10.41
N TYR A 59 -17.63 -14.53 -11.31
CA TYR A 59 -17.36 -15.67 -12.18
C TYR A 59 -16.20 -15.41 -13.15
N GLU A 60 -16.15 -14.23 -13.74
CA GLU A 60 -15.05 -13.81 -14.61
C GLU A 60 -13.71 -13.90 -13.88
N TYR A 61 -13.61 -13.34 -12.69
CA TYR A 61 -12.39 -13.35 -11.88
C TYR A 61 -12.02 -14.75 -11.38
N LEU A 62 -13.00 -15.57 -11.02
CA LEU A 62 -12.77 -16.96 -10.68
C LEU A 62 -12.11 -17.70 -11.86
N CYS A 63 -12.61 -17.49 -13.07
CA CYS A 63 -12.03 -18.09 -14.26
C CYS A 63 -10.58 -17.67 -14.48
N TYR A 64 -10.28 -16.37 -14.34
CA TYR A 64 -8.92 -15.85 -14.47
C TYR A 64 -8.00 -16.39 -13.38
N ALA A 65 -8.42 -16.34 -12.12
CA ALA A 65 -7.65 -16.83 -11.00
C ALA A 65 -7.31 -18.32 -11.16
N TRP A 66 -8.29 -19.12 -11.58
CA TRP A 66 -8.08 -20.55 -11.84
C TRP A 66 -7.14 -20.79 -13.01
N LEU A 67 -7.32 -20.08 -14.12
CA LEU A 67 -6.45 -20.23 -15.31
C LEU A 67 -4.99 -19.96 -14.99
N LEU A 68 -4.72 -18.95 -14.16
CA LEU A 68 -3.37 -18.54 -13.82
C LEU A 68 -2.72 -19.39 -12.74
N ARG A 69 -3.48 -19.81 -11.75
CA ARG A 69 -2.93 -20.48 -10.57
C ARG A 69 -3.19 -21.98 -10.55
N ARG A 70 -4.18 -22.47 -11.32
CA ARG A 70 -4.58 -23.88 -11.35
C ARG A 70 -4.87 -24.44 -9.95
N LYS A 71 -5.39 -23.59 -9.06
CA LYS A 71 -5.76 -23.89 -7.68
C LYS A 71 -7.27 -23.67 -7.50
N PRO A 72 -7.91 -24.30 -6.51
CA PRO A 72 -9.28 -23.97 -6.15
C PRO A 72 -9.41 -22.48 -5.84
N VAL A 73 -10.54 -21.88 -6.20
CA VAL A 73 -10.84 -20.46 -5.94
C VAL A 73 -12.06 -20.39 -5.01
N TRP A 74 -11.91 -19.67 -3.92
CA TRP A 74 -12.99 -19.37 -2.99
C TRP A 74 -13.31 -17.88 -3.07
N SER A 75 -14.49 -17.55 -3.60
CA SER A 75 -14.92 -16.18 -3.78
C SER A 75 -15.86 -15.73 -2.67
N ILE A 76 -15.59 -14.56 -2.10
CA ILE A 76 -16.34 -13.96 -1.00
C ILE A 76 -16.69 -12.52 -1.37
N VAL A 77 -17.95 -12.15 -1.24
CA VAL A 77 -18.42 -10.76 -1.45
C VAL A 77 -18.86 -10.18 -0.12
N ILE A 78 -18.27 -9.05 0.26
CA ILE A 78 -18.56 -8.36 1.52
C ILE A 78 -19.32 -7.06 1.23
N TYR A 79 -20.56 -7.00 1.67
CA TYR A 79 -21.39 -5.80 1.58
C TYR A 79 -21.40 -5.02 2.89
N THR A 80 -21.06 -3.72 2.82
CA THR A 80 -21.03 -2.82 3.98
C THR A 80 -22.13 -1.75 3.95
N ASP A 81 -23.09 -1.85 3.03
CA ASP A 81 -24.23 -0.94 2.99
C ASP A 81 -25.13 -1.08 4.24
N LYS A 82 -25.81 0.02 4.61
CA LYS A 82 -26.70 0.06 5.79
C LYS A 82 -28.15 -0.30 5.47
N ALA A 83 -28.52 -0.47 4.20
CA ALA A 83 -29.90 -0.72 3.81
C ALA A 83 -30.37 -2.12 4.22
N VAL A 84 -31.61 -2.22 4.66
CA VAL A 84 -32.27 -3.51 4.88
C VAL A 84 -32.71 -4.08 3.54
N TRP A 85 -32.18 -5.24 3.18
CA TRP A 85 -32.51 -5.87 1.90
C TRP A 85 -33.81 -6.71 2.04
N ARG A 86 -34.79 -6.36 1.23
CA ARG A 86 -36.04 -7.15 1.17
C ARG A 86 -35.91 -8.42 0.33
N LYS A 87 -34.93 -8.46 -0.57
CA LYS A 87 -34.61 -9.63 -1.40
C LYS A 87 -33.13 -9.95 -1.24
N PRO A 88 -32.75 -11.21 -1.21
CA PRO A 88 -31.32 -11.60 -1.21
C PRO A 88 -30.65 -11.11 -2.49
N ILE A 89 -29.34 -10.89 -2.41
CA ILE A 89 -28.48 -10.76 -3.58
C ILE A 89 -28.20 -12.16 -4.09
N PRO A 90 -28.04 -12.35 -5.42
CA PRO A 90 -27.54 -13.60 -5.95
C PRO A 90 -26.18 -13.97 -5.34
N ASP A 91 -26.05 -15.21 -4.93
CA ASP A 91 -24.81 -15.84 -4.46
C ASP A 91 -24.25 -16.83 -5.48
N THR A 92 -24.81 -16.79 -6.68
CA THR A 92 -24.57 -17.76 -7.74
C THR A 92 -24.64 -17.10 -9.11
N PHE A 93 -23.71 -17.42 -9.99
CA PHE A 93 -23.76 -17.01 -11.38
C PHE A 93 -24.40 -18.09 -12.25
N TRP A 94 -25.30 -17.66 -13.14
CA TRP A 94 -26.07 -18.52 -14.01
C TRP A 94 -25.96 -18.05 -15.46
N TYR A 95 -25.77 -19.02 -16.38
CA TYR A 95 -26.10 -18.80 -17.78
C TYR A 95 -27.47 -19.38 -18.12
N ALA A 96 -28.22 -18.62 -18.89
CA ALA A 96 -29.51 -19.06 -19.42
C ALA A 96 -29.43 -19.20 -20.94
N PHE A 97 -29.46 -20.42 -21.44
CA PHE A 97 -29.57 -20.67 -22.88
C PHE A 97 -31.02 -20.54 -23.36
N SER A 98 -32.00 -20.68 -22.45
CA SER A 98 -33.41 -20.44 -22.64
C SER A 98 -34.05 -20.25 -21.27
N SER A 99 -35.32 -19.81 -21.25
CA SER A 99 -36.09 -19.68 -20.00
C SER A 99 -36.15 -20.96 -19.15
N LYS A 100 -36.03 -22.13 -19.82
CA LYS A 100 -36.08 -23.45 -19.19
C LYS A 100 -34.71 -24.09 -18.97
N ASN A 101 -33.66 -23.55 -19.57
CA ASN A 101 -32.32 -24.15 -19.54
C ASN A 101 -31.30 -23.21 -18.94
N LYS A 102 -31.30 -23.13 -17.61
CA LYS A 102 -30.31 -22.40 -16.81
C LYS A 102 -29.25 -23.35 -16.31
N LYS A 103 -27.98 -22.96 -16.40
CA LYS A 103 -26.85 -23.69 -15.80
C LYS A 103 -26.15 -22.80 -14.78
N GLN A 104 -25.94 -23.32 -13.59
CA GLN A 104 -25.11 -22.71 -12.56
C GLN A 104 -23.65 -22.94 -12.90
N TYR A 105 -22.83 -21.89 -12.81
CA TYR A 105 -21.41 -21.94 -13.10
C TYR A 105 -20.53 -21.76 -11.89
N CYS A 106 -20.89 -20.87 -10.98
CA CYS A 106 -20.18 -20.74 -9.72
C CYS A 106 -21.14 -20.37 -8.58
N HIS A 107 -20.71 -20.69 -7.37
CA HIS A 107 -21.29 -20.22 -6.11
C HIS A 107 -20.22 -19.43 -5.38
N PHE A 108 -20.61 -18.38 -4.65
CA PHE A 108 -19.73 -17.56 -3.84
C PHE A 108 -20.43 -17.17 -2.54
N ASP A 109 -19.63 -16.92 -1.49
CA ASP A 109 -20.17 -16.52 -0.22
C ASP A 109 -20.52 -15.02 -0.21
N VAL A 110 -21.67 -14.69 0.34
CA VAL A 110 -22.14 -13.32 0.51
C VAL A 110 -22.22 -12.99 1.99
N ILE A 111 -21.40 -12.04 2.42
CA ILE A 111 -21.40 -11.51 3.79
C ILE A 111 -21.99 -10.10 3.77
N LYS A 112 -23.16 -9.93 4.39
CA LYS A 112 -23.72 -8.62 4.64
C LYS A 112 -23.45 -8.19 6.07
N VAL A 113 -22.50 -7.28 6.25
CA VAL A 113 -22.01 -6.86 7.57
C VAL A 113 -23.13 -6.33 8.47
N ASN A 114 -24.08 -5.54 7.90
CA ASN A 114 -25.21 -5.00 8.68
C ASN A 114 -26.26 -6.07 9.09
N SER A 115 -26.17 -7.30 8.60
CA SER A 115 -27.00 -8.42 9.05
C SER A 115 -26.39 -9.14 10.25
N GLU A 116 -25.08 -8.94 10.50
CA GLU A 116 -24.38 -9.49 11.64
C GLU A 116 -24.63 -8.65 12.89
N LYS A 117 -24.63 -9.26 14.05
CA LYS A 117 -24.74 -8.56 15.34
C LYS A 117 -23.37 -8.04 15.78
N SER A 118 -23.33 -6.77 16.18
CA SER A 118 -22.10 -6.16 16.70
C SER A 118 -21.54 -6.91 17.91
N GLY A 119 -22.43 -7.38 18.81
CA GLY A 119 -22.06 -8.14 19.98
C GLY A 119 -21.44 -9.51 19.69
N ASP A 120 -21.74 -10.13 18.56
CA ASP A 120 -21.12 -11.38 18.15
C ASP A 120 -19.77 -11.17 17.49
N LEU A 121 -19.67 -10.12 16.66
CA LEU A 121 -18.41 -9.76 15.99
C LEU A 121 -17.36 -9.27 16.99
N ILE A 122 -17.74 -8.47 17.98
CA ILE A 122 -16.80 -7.92 18.97
C ILE A 122 -16.14 -8.98 19.85
N LYS A 123 -16.78 -10.11 20.05
CA LYS A 123 -16.26 -11.25 20.82
C LYS A 123 -15.22 -12.08 20.08
N LYS A 124 -15.12 -11.92 18.75
CA LYS A 124 -14.15 -12.68 17.95
C LYS A 124 -12.72 -12.23 18.24
N HIS A 125 -11.78 -13.18 18.28
CA HIS A 125 -10.34 -12.92 18.40
C HIS A 125 -9.75 -12.51 17.02
N SER A 126 -10.24 -11.40 16.46
CA SER A 126 -9.78 -10.85 15.19
C SER A 126 -10.01 -9.36 15.18
N LEU A 127 -8.96 -8.59 14.94
CA LEU A 127 -9.05 -7.12 14.79
C LEU A 127 -10.08 -6.74 13.73
N MET A 128 -10.05 -7.40 12.57
CA MET A 128 -10.98 -7.12 11.48
C MET A 128 -12.45 -7.34 11.91
N CYS A 129 -12.77 -8.44 12.60
CA CYS A 129 -14.12 -8.68 13.11
C CYS A 129 -14.56 -7.58 14.09
N LYS A 130 -13.65 -7.15 14.98
CA LYS A 130 -13.94 -6.07 15.93
C LYS A 130 -14.16 -4.73 15.22
N LEU A 131 -13.38 -4.41 14.19
CA LEU A 131 -13.57 -3.21 13.38
C LEU A 131 -14.89 -3.26 12.59
N LEU A 132 -15.22 -4.40 12.00
CA LEU A 132 -16.49 -4.61 11.30
C LEU A 132 -17.71 -4.48 12.23
N ALA A 133 -17.57 -4.76 13.53
CA ALA A 133 -18.62 -4.57 14.51
C ALA A 133 -19.17 -3.12 14.55
N LEU A 134 -18.33 -2.11 14.22
CA LEU A 134 -18.78 -0.72 14.11
C LEU A 134 -19.72 -0.44 12.92
N LYS A 135 -19.73 -1.32 11.91
CA LYS A 135 -20.62 -1.25 10.73
C LYS A 135 -21.78 -2.25 10.78
N ALA A 136 -21.71 -3.21 11.69
CA ALA A 136 -22.73 -4.22 11.88
C ALA A 136 -23.96 -3.64 12.57
N ASN A 137 -24.97 -4.49 12.81
CA ASN A 137 -26.15 -4.14 13.56
C ASN A 137 -25.80 -4.00 15.05
N ASP A 138 -25.83 -2.79 15.56
CA ASP A 138 -25.47 -2.42 16.94
C ASP A 138 -26.67 -2.34 17.91
N SER A 139 -27.81 -2.93 17.54
CA SER A 139 -29.02 -2.91 18.39
C SER A 139 -28.83 -3.58 19.75
N ASP A 140 -27.81 -4.39 19.91
CA ASP A 140 -27.53 -5.22 21.09
C ASP A 140 -26.33 -4.73 21.93
N VAL A 141 -25.58 -3.74 21.48
CA VAL A 141 -24.35 -3.27 22.18
C VAL A 141 -24.20 -1.76 22.09
N ASP A 142 -23.81 -1.13 23.21
CA ASP A 142 -23.50 0.30 23.23
C ASP A 142 -22.22 0.62 22.44
N SER A 143 -22.27 1.69 21.65
CA SER A 143 -21.14 2.14 20.82
C SER A 143 -19.87 2.44 21.61
N LYS A 144 -19.98 2.87 22.87
CA LYS A 144 -18.79 3.06 23.75
C LYS A 144 -18.14 1.73 24.08
N ALA A 145 -18.95 0.71 24.38
CA ALA A 145 -18.46 -0.63 24.70
C ALA A 145 -17.74 -1.25 23.48
N LEU A 146 -18.26 -1.04 22.26
CA LEU A 146 -17.57 -1.49 21.03
C LEU A 146 -16.19 -0.85 20.89
N ILE A 147 -16.09 0.46 21.05
CA ILE A 147 -14.83 1.19 20.93
C ILE A 147 -13.85 0.78 22.03
N TYR A 148 -14.34 0.59 23.26
CA TYR A 148 -13.52 0.11 24.37
C TYR A 148 -12.90 -1.26 24.06
N GLU A 149 -13.69 -2.22 23.60
CA GLU A 149 -13.21 -3.56 23.26
C GLU A 149 -12.22 -3.57 22.07
N ILE A 150 -12.39 -2.65 21.11
CA ILE A 150 -11.44 -2.48 20.00
C ILE A 150 -10.09 -2.00 20.52
N TYR A 151 -10.08 -0.89 21.30
CA TYR A 151 -8.82 -0.34 21.80
C TYR A 151 -8.14 -1.26 22.80
N LYS A 152 -8.92 -1.95 23.63
CA LYS A 152 -8.39 -2.98 24.52
C LYS A 152 -7.69 -4.09 23.74
N TYR A 153 -8.32 -4.58 22.67
CA TYR A 153 -7.71 -5.61 21.83
C TYR A 153 -6.41 -5.12 21.16
N ILE A 154 -6.40 -3.87 20.67
CA ILE A 154 -5.19 -3.27 20.08
C ILE A 154 -4.07 -3.18 21.12
N GLU A 155 -4.35 -2.79 22.35
CA GLU A 155 -3.34 -2.72 23.40
C GLU A 155 -2.88 -4.11 23.84
N ASP A 156 -3.80 -5.07 24.01
CA ASP A 156 -3.47 -6.45 24.39
C ASP A 156 -2.60 -7.15 23.31
N THR A 157 -2.80 -6.83 22.03
CA THR A 157 -2.05 -7.41 20.88
C THR A 157 -1.02 -6.45 20.28
N LYS A 158 -0.62 -5.40 20.98
CA LYS A 158 0.24 -4.33 20.46
C LYS A 158 1.59 -4.79 19.89
N ASN A 159 2.12 -5.91 20.39
CA ASN A 159 3.39 -6.47 19.93
C ASN A 159 3.23 -7.36 18.69
N GLU A 160 2.00 -7.76 18.36
CA GLU A 160 1.65 -8.60 17.22
C GLU A 160 1.23 -7.75 16.01
N LEU A 161 0.74 -6.53 16.27
CA LEU A 161 0.26 -5.61 15.25
C LEU A 161 1.38 -4.67 14.77
N THR A 162 1.46 -4.50 13.47
CA THR A 162 2.32 -3.48 12.86
C THR A 162 1.80 -2.06 13.15
N ASN A 163 2.65 -1.06 12.95
CA ASN A 163 2.23 0.34 13.12
C ASN A 163 1.17 0.75 12.08
N GLU A 164 1.24 0.20 10.88
CA GLU A 164 0.26 0.41 9.80
C GLU A 164 -1.10 -0.17 10.19
N GLU A 165 -1.15 -1.38 10.76
CA GLU A 165 -2.39 -2.00 11.22
C GLU A 165 -3.03 -1.21 12.36
N LYS A 166 -2.24 -0.70 13.30
CA LYS A 166 -2.73 0.17 14.39
C LYS A 166 -3.28 1.49 13.85
N LEU A 167 -2.58 2.10 12.90
CA LEU A 167 -3.03 3.34 12.24
C LEU A 167 -4.32 3.12 11.46
N LEU A 168 -4.41 2.03 10.70
CA LEU A 168 -5.62 1.67 9.95
C LEU A 168 -6.80 1.44 10.89
N ALA A 169 -6.58 0.75 12.02
CA ALA A 169 -7.61 0.54 13.03
C ALA A 169 -8.11 1.86 13.64
N GLU A 170 -7.21 2.79 13.93
CA GLU A 170 -7.56 4.13 14.42
C GLU A 170 -8.38 4.89 13.38
N GLN A 171 -7.96 4.90 12.11
CA GLN A 171 -8.72 5.53 11.03
C GLN A 171 -10.13 4.95 10.90
N TRP A 172 -10.24 3.63 11.00
CA TRP A 172 -11.54 2.95 10.95
C TRP A 172 -12.45 3.35 12.10
N VAL A 173 -11.92 3.38 13.33
CA VAL A 173 -12.68 3.85 14.49
C VAL A 173 -13.12 5.30 14.29
N GLN A 174 -12.23 6.19 13.84
CA GLN A 174 -12.56 7.60 13.58
C GLN A 174 -13.65 7.76 12.51
N ALA A 175 -13.60 6.96 11.44
CA ALA A 175 -14.58 7.02 10.35
C ALA A 175 -15.97 6.51 10.74
N TYR A 176 -16.05 5.52 11.64
CA TYR A 176 -17.30 4.80 11.93
C TYR A 176 -17.79 4.92 13.37
N LYS A 177 -17.05 5.61 14.25
CA LYS A 177 -17.50 5.87 15.62
C LYS A 177 -18.83 6.64 15.65
N LYS A 178 -19.69 6.27 16.60
CA LYS A 178 -20.96 6.94 16.87
C LYS A 178 -20.93 7.74 18.19
N VAL A 179 -19.73 8.07 18.67
CA VAL A 179 -19.50 8.79 19.93
C VAL A 179 -18.62 10.03 19.71
N PRO A 180 -18.75 11.07 20.57
CA PRO A 180 -17.90 12.24 20.50
C PRO A 180 -16.41 11.92 20.74
N GLU A 181 -15.51 12.73 20.15
CA GLU A 181 -14.07 12.59 20.28
C GLU A 181 -13.60 12.53 21.74
N LYS A 182 -14.13 13.40 22.59
CA LYS A 182 -13.83 13.40 24.03
C LYS A 182 -14.11 12.07 24.72
N THR A 183 -15.06 11.29 24.20
CA THR A 183 -15.35 9.95 24.73
C THR A 183 -14.32 8.94 24.25
N VAL A 184 -13.88 9.03 23.00
CA VAL A 184 -12.80 8.20 22.44
C VAL A 184 -11.51 8.42 23.23
N GLU A 185 -11.14 9.67 23.47
CA GLU A 185 -9.95 10.01 24.28
C GLU A 185 -10.00 9.44 25.71
N LYS A 186 -11.16 9.52 26.37
CA LYS A 186 -11.35 8.89 27.69
C LYS A 186 -11.17 7.37 27.63
N ILE A 187 -11.73 6.71 26.63
CA ILE A 187 -11.58 5.26 26.43
C ILE A 187 -10.11 4.90 26.23
N LYS A 188 -9.38 5.65 25.42
CA LYS A 188 -7.93 5.45 25.22
C LYS A 188 -7.16 5.54 26.54
N GLN A 189 -7.51 6.51 27.39
CA GLN A 189 -6.92 6.64 28.72
C GLN A 189 -7.28 5.47 29.64
N GLU A 190 -8.55 5.02 29.62
CA GLU A 190 -9.03 3.90 30.44
C GLU A 190 -8.31 2.58 30.08
N VAL A 191 -8.02 2.32 28.81
CA VAL A 191 -7.28 1.13 28.38
C VAL A 191 -5.75 1.29 28.45
N ASN A 192 -5.25 2.44 28.98
CA ASN A 192 -3.83 2.79 29.02
C ASN A 192 -3.13 2.62 27.67
N MET A 193 -3.80 3.08 26.61
CA MET A 193 -3.29 2.93 25.25
C MET A 193 -1.93 3.58 25.09
N SER A 194 -0.90 2.76 24.88
CA SER A 194 0.48 3.21 24.73
C SER A 194 0.77 3.75 23.31
N PHE A 195 -0.08 3.42 22.37
CA PHE A 195 0.01 3.89 20.99
C PHE A 195 -0.70 5.24 20.86
N SER A 196 0.08 6.30 20.68
CA SER A 196 -0.42 7.57 20.16
C SER A 196 -0.32 7.51 18.65
N ALA A 197 -1.43 7.38 17.96
CA ALA A 197 -1.44 7.58 16.53
C ALA A 197 -1.01 9.03 16.28
N THR A 198 0.25 9.21 15.88
CA THR A 198 0.65 10.41 15.19
C THR A 198 -0.37 10.65 14.10
N THR A 199 -0.79 11.87 13.91
CA THR A 199 -1.81 12.17 12.91
C THR A 199 -1.43 11.49 11.60
N ILE A 200 -2.41 11.04 10.83
CA ILE A 200 -2.21 10.41 9.51
C ILE A 200 -1.20 11.20 8.69
N THR A 201 -1.27 12.53 8.78
CA THR A 201 -0.36 13.47 8.13
C THR A 201 1.09 13.29 8.59
N GLU A 202 1.34 13.15 9.89
CA GLU A 202 2.70 12.94 10.42
C GLU A 202 3.27 11.58 10.03
N HIS A 203 2.44 10.54 10.00
CA HIS A 203 2.87 9.23 9.54
C HIS A 203 3.29 9.27 8.07
N TYR A 204 2.45 9.81 7.17
CA TYR A 204 2.78 9.92 5.74
C TYR A 204 3.96 10.87 5.48
N VAL A 205 4.08 11.96 6.24
CA VAL A 205 5.24 12.85 6.17
C VAL A 205 6.52 12.11 6.57
N ASN A 206 6.47 11.29 7.63
CA ASN A 206 7.64 10.51 8.06
C ASN A 206 7.99 9.38 7.08
N VAL A 207 6.99 8.69 6.52
CA VAL A 207 7.19 7.67 5.48
C VAL A 207 7.80 8.32 4.25
N GLY A 208 7.19 9.37 3.70
CA GLY A 208 7.70 10.08 2.52
C GLY A 208 9.09 10.69 2.74
N ARG A 209 9.40 11.18 3.96
CA ARG A 209 10.75 11.67 4.30
C ARG A 209 11.78 10.54 4.32
N ASN A 210 11.41 9.36 4.80
CA ASN A 210 12.30 8.21 4.84
C ASN A 210 12.52 7.63 3.44
N GLU A 211 11.46 7.49 2.65
CA GLU A 211 11.53 7.06 1.24
C GLU A 211 12.39 8.03 0.42
N GLY A 212 12.13 9.33 0.51
CA GLY A 212 12.94 10.34 -0.17
C GLY A 212 14.41 10.38 0.26
N LYS A 213 14.73 10.04 1.52
CA LYS A 213 16.13 9.88 1.95
C LYS A 213 16.80 8.65 1.33
N ILE A 214 16.07 7.54 1.21
CA ILE A 214 16.58 6.31 0.61
C ILE A 214 16.78 6.50 -0.89
N GLU A 215 15.79 7.06 -1.59
CA GLU A 215 15.87 7.38 -3.02
C GLU A 215 17.03 8.33 -3.31
N GLY A 216 17.12 9.46 -2.58
CA GLY A 216 18.20 10.42 -2.76
C GLY A 216 19.59 9.85 -2.46
N LYS A 217 19.70 8.88 -1.54
CA LYS A 217 20.95 8.18 -1.29
C LYS A 217 21.33 7.25 -2.44
N ILE A 218 20.37 6.47 -2.95
CA ILE A 218 20.57 5.56 -4.07
C ILE A 218 20.93 6.34 -5.34
N GLU A 219 20.18 7.41 -5.65
CA GLU A 219 20.48 8.28 -6.80
C GLU A 219 21.87 8.89 -6.70
N GLY A 220 22.24 9.42 -5.53
CA GLY A 220 23.56 10.00 -5.30
C GLY A 220 24.70 8.97 -5.42
N GLU A 221 24.50 7.74 -4.96
CA GLU A 221 25.48 6.65 -5.12
C GLU A 221 25.64 6.23 -6.58
N ILE A 222 24.53 6.13 -7.32
CA ILE A 222 24.54 5.80 -8.77
C ILE A 222 25.20 6.89 -9.58
N GLU A 223 24.81 8.15 -9.38
CA GLU A 223 25.42 9.31 -10.07
C GLU A 223 26.91 9.40 -9.79
N GLY A 224 27.33 9.28 -8.52
CA GLY A 224 28.73 9.32 -8.14
C GLY A 224 29.54 8.20 -8.77
N LYS A 225 28.99 6.99 -8.84
CA LYS A 225 29.64 5.83 -9.46
C LYS A 225 29.80 6.00 -10.97
N ILE A 226 28.75 6.41 -11.68
CA ILE A 226 28.78 6.64 -13.12
C ILE A 226 29.80 7.73 -13.46
N LYS A 227 29.79 8.82 -12.71
CA LYS A 227 30.68 9.95 -12.91
C LYS A 227 32.15 9.58 -12.67
N GLY A 228 32.43 8.89 -11.56
CA GLY A 228 33.77 8.39 -11.23
C GLY A 228 34.30 7.44 -12.33
N GLU A 229 33.45 6.62 -12.92
CA GLU A 229 33.80 5.72 -14.00
C GLU A 229 34.14 6.48 -15.31
N ILE A 230 33.36 7.52 -15.64
CA ILE A 230 33.60 8.37 -16.80
C ILE A 230 34.91 9.16 -16.62
N GLU A 231 35.11 9.80 -15.47
CA GLU A 231 36.38 10.51 -15.17
C GLU A 231 37.59 9.57 -15.23
N GLY A 232 37.50 8.39 -14.66
CA GLY A 232 38.56 7.39 -14.70
C GLY A 232 38.91 6.98 -16.15
N LYS A 233 37.89 6.76 -16.99
CA LYS A 233 38.09 6.44 -18.41
C LYS A 233 38.75 7.59 -19.19
N ILE A 234 38.39 8.84 -18.92
CA ILE A 234 38.99 10.01 -19.56
C ILE A 234 40.45 10.20 -19.15
N LYS A 235 40.72 10.10 -17.82
CA LYS A 235 42.10 10.20 -17.30
C LYS A 235 43.00 9.10 -17.84
N GLY A 236 42.52 7.85 -17.90
CA GLY A 236 43.28 6.74 -18.50
C GLY A 236 43.55 6.91 -19.99
N LYS A 237 42.65 7.55 -20.76
CA LYS A 237 42.92 7.88 -22.16
C LYS A 237 43.98 8.96 -22.32
N ILE A 238 43.99 9.98 -21.47
CA ILE A 238 45.01 11.04 -21.46
C ILE A 238 46.38 10.44 -21.16
N GLU A 239 46.48 9.60 -20.10
CA GLU A 239 47.70 8.93 -19.71
C GLU A 239 48.27 8.03 -20.81
N ASN A 240 47.42 7.25 -21.47
CA ASN A 240 47.81 6.45 -22.63
C ASN A 240 48.37 7.30 -23.78
N LEU A 241 47.79 8.46 -24.05
CA LEU A 241 48.29 9.37 -25.11
C LEU A 241 49.64 10.01 -24.73
N GLU A 242 49.84 10.34 -23.47
CA GLU A 242 51.11 10.83 -22.93
C GLU A 242 52.22 9.75 -22.99
N ASP A 243 51.87 8.50 -22.72
CA ASP A 243 52.79 7.38 -22.86
C ASP A 243 53.18 7.10 -24.31
N LEU A 244 52.21 7.15 -25.25
CA LEU A 244 52.50 7.05 -26.68
C LEU A 244 53.42 8.17 -27.18
N TYR A 245 53.29 9.38 -26.65
CA TYR A 245 54.25 10.46 -26.91
C TYR A 245 55.61 10.15 -26.31
N ARG A 246 55.68 9.68 -25.07
CA ARG A 246 56.92 9.31 -24.37
C ARG A 246 57.71 8.22 -25.10
N PHE A 247 56.99 7.29 -25.73
CA PHE A 247 57.61 6.21 -26.54
C PHE A 247 57.84 6.62 -28.00
N ALA A 248 57.72 7.90 -28.37
CA ALA A 248 57.96 8.45 -29.69
C ALA A 248 57.01 7.90 -30.80
N PHE A 249 55.83 7.36 -30.45
CA PHE A 249 54.84 6.92 -31.41
C PHE A 249 53.95 8.08 -31.90
N LEU A 250 53.91 9.21 -31.17
CA LEU A 250 53.16 10.43 -31.53
C LEU A 250 54.10 11.63 -31.47
N SER A 251 53.86 12.62 -32.36
CA SER A 251 54.48 13.93 -32.23
C SER A 251 53.78 14.74 -31.11
N LYS A 252 54.46 15.75 -30.57
CA LYS A 252 53.93 16.62 -29.53
C LYS A 252 52.65 17.29 -29.99
N GLU A 253 52.62 17.77 -31.21
CA GLU A 253 51.47 18.44 -31.82
C GLU A 253 50.24 17.50 -31.97
N GLN A 254 50.49 16.25 -32.35
CA GLN A 254 49.43 15.22 -32.43
C GLN A 254 48.85 14.88 -31.07
N MET A 255 49.73 14.70 -30.06
CA MET A 255 49.30 14.42 -28.68
C MET A 255 48.46 15.57 -28.11
N GLU A 256 48.89 16.82 -28.20
CA GLU A 256 48.18 17.99 -27.71
C GLU A 256 46.79 18.11 -28.36
N LYS A 257 46.70 17.93 -29.67
CA LYS A 257 45.43 17.98 -30.41
C LYS A 257 44.44 16.90 -29.99
N MET A 258 44.92 15.75 -29.55
CA MET A 258 44.07 14.64 -29.08
C MET A 258 43.69 14.77 -27.60
N ILE A 259 44.53 15.38 -26.75
CA ILE A 259 44.31 15.56 -25.32
C ILE A 259 43.37 16.75 -25.02
N GLU A 260 43.45 17.81 -25.82
CA GLU A 260 42.66 19.05 -25.60
C GLU A 260 41.14 18.79 -25.44
N PRO A 261 40.47 18.03 -26.34
CA PRO A 261 39.05 17.70 -26.16
C PRO A 261 38.75 16.85 -24.91
N LEU A 262 39.66 15.98 -24.51
CA LEU A 262 39.49 15.15 -23.30
C LEU A 262 39.63 15.98 -22.04
N LYS A 263 40.56 16.94 -22.00
CA LYS A 263 40.67 17.89 -20.88
C LYS A 263 39.47 18.81 -20.79
N ALA A 264 38.91 19.28 -21.90
CA ALA A 264 37.68 20.04 -21.92
C ALA A 264 36.47 19.25 -21.37
N GLN A 265 36.34 17.96 -21.74
CA GLN A 265 35.30 17.07 -21.17
C GLN A 265 35.46 16.90 -19.66
N LEU A 266 36.69 16.71 -19.17
CA LEU A 266 36.96 16.56 -17.75
C LEU A 266 36.58 17.83 -16.97
N GLN A 267 36.94 19.02 -17.49
CA GLN A 267 36.56 20.31 -16.90
C GLN A 267 35.06 20.52 -16.85
N ASN A 268 34.34 20.15 -17.91
CA ASN A 268 32.87 20.26 -17.95
C ASN A 268 32.21 19.37 -16.93
N LEU A 269 32.72 18.14 -16.70
CA LEU A 269 32.22 17.25 -15.67
C LEU A 269 32.44 17.80 -14.24
N GLN A 270 33.59 18.44 -14.01
CA GLN A 270 33.93 19.05 -12.72
C GLN A 270 33.20 20.39 -12.46
N SER A 271 32.95 21.18 -13.48
CA SER A 271 32.18 22.42 -13.35
C SER A 271 30.70 22.19 -13.10
N SER A 272 30.12 21.13 -13.66
CA SER A 272 28.74 20.74 -13.38
C SER A 272 28.54 20.32 -11.90
N GLU A 273 29.58 19.81 -11.25
CA GLU A 273 29.59 19.50 -9.82
C GLU A 273 29.50 20.74 -8.93
N LYS A 274 30.27 21.74 -9.29
CA LYS A 274 30.34 23.00 -8.54
C LYS A 274 29.00 23.75 -8.60
N SER A 275 28.37 23.76 -9.76
CA SER A 275 27.06 24.36 -9.97
C SER A 275 25.92 23.58 -9.27
N ALA A 276 25.98 22.26 -9.25
CA ALA A 276 24.99 21.42 -8.55
C ALA A 276 25.11 21.53 -7.01
N LEU A 277 26.32 21.69 -6.47
CA LEU A 277 26.57 21.94 -5.06
C LEU A 277 26.11 23.33 -4.61
N GLU A 278 26.36 24.35 -5.42
CA GLU A 278 25.91 25.73 -5.14
C GLU A 278 24.37 25.84 -5.22
N GLY A 279 23.71 25.15 -6.13
CA GLY A 279 22.25 25.12 -6.24
C GLY A 279 21.55 24.39 -5.06
N ARG A 280 22.20 23.43 -4.42
CA ARG A 280 21.65 22.73 -3.24
C ARG A 280 21.75 23.54 -1.94
N ILE A 281 22.70 24.46 -1.85
CA ILE A 281 22.89 25.31 -0.66
C ILE A 281 21.84 26.44 -0.57
N VAL A 282 21.23 26.83 -1.68
CA VAL A 282 20.25 27.95 -1.73
C VAL A 282 18.82 27.52 -1.40
N GLN A 283 18.52 26.23 -1.25
CA GLN A 283 17.15 25.72 -1.00
C GLN A 283 16.86 25.26 0.45
N ILE A 284 17.51 25.84 1.45
CA ILE A 284 17.05 25.68 2.83
C ILE A 284 16.17 26.90 3.19
N PRO A 285 14.83 26.80 3.17
CA PRO A 285 14.02 27.91 3.68
C PRO A 285 14.19 27.94 5.21
N CYS A 286 14.77 29.00 5.71
CA CYS A 286 14.64 29.39 7.12
C CYS A 286 13.16 29.58 7.42
N SER A 287 12.54 28.64 8.13
CA SER A 287 11.24 28.84 8.77
C SER A 287 11.43 29.75 9.97
N SER A 288 11.35 31.07 9.72
CA SER A 288 11.14 32.05 10.79
C SER A 288 9.71 31.94 11.29
N SER A 289 9.55 31.44 12.50
CA SER A 289 8.35 31.57 13.31
C SER A 289 8.04 33.06 13.55
N SER A 290 6.94 33.54 12.98
CA SER A 290 6.29 34.76 13.48
C SER A 290 4.94 34.35 14.05
N ALA A 291 4.89 34.28 15.36
CA ALA A 291 3.66 34.29 16.14
C ALA A 291 2.94 35.61 15.89
N ASN A 292 1.75 35.56 15.31
CA ASN A 292 0.79 36.66 15.39
C ASN A 292 -0.29 36.28 16.41
N GLU A 293 -0.24 36.87 17.57
CA GLU A 293 -1.33 36.97 18.54
C GLU A 293 -2.47 37.82 17.94
N PRO A 294 -3.73 37.40 18.06
CA PRO A 294 -4.85 38.29 17.81
C PRO A 294 -5.16 39.09 19.10
N SER A 295 -5.01 40.40 19.02
CA SER A 295 -5.47 41.38 20.03
C SER A 295 -6.99 41.32 20.17
N LEU A 296 -7.43 41.05 21.42
CA LEU A 296 -8.76 41.33 21.92
C LEU A 296 -8.82 42.80 22.37
N THR A 297 -9.77 43.56 21.86
CA THR A 297 -10.36 44.72 22.56
C THR A 297 -11.59 45.25 21.83
N PRO A 298 -12.52 45.91 22.50
CA PRO A 298 -13.33 45.54 23.69
C PRO A 298 -14.78 45.25 23.34
#